data_a4ea84ff8114293fade78fac60897eab
#
_entry.id   a4ea84ff8114293fade78fac60897eab
#
_cell.length_a   1.000
_cell.length_b   1.000
_cell.length_c   1.000
_cell.angle_alpha   90.00
_cell.angle_beta   90.00
_cell.angle_gamma   90.00
#
_symmetry.space_group_name_H-M   'P 1'
#
loop_
_entity.id
_entity.type
_entity.pdbx_description
1 polymer ?
#
loop_
_entity_poly.entity_id
_entity_poly.type
_entity_poly.pdbx_seq_one_letter_code
_entity_poly.pdbx_strand_id
1 'polypeptide(L)'
;MMENKTKIDLKNKSVFITGVAGFIGSNLARRLLSTVEGVKVVGLDNMNHYYDVSLKEARLNELEQFENFSFVKGNLADKAVIESIFEQYKPEIVVNLGAQAGVRYSITNPDAYVEANLIGFYNILEACRHSYDEGHTPVEHLVYASSSSVYGSNKKVPYSTDDKVDNPVSLYAATKKSNELMAHAYSKLYNIPSTGLRFFTVYGPAGRPDMAYFGFTNKLLKGETIQIFNYGNCKRDFTYVDDIVEGVVRVMQGAPERKNGEDGLPVPPYAVYNIGNQNPENLLDFVQILQEELIRAGVLPEDYDFEAHKKLVPMQPGDVPVTYADTSALERDFGYKPSTSLRTGLRNFAEWYAKFYK
;
A
#
# COMPACT_ATOMS: atom_id res chain seq x y z
N MET A 1 -23.06 -6.40 3.56
CA MET A 1 -23.54 -5.34 4.46
C MET A 1 -22.65 -5.36 5.70
N MET A 2 -22.26 -4.22 6.25
CA MET A 2 -21.29 -4.08 7.35
C MET A 2 -21.81 -4.61 8.70
N GLU A 3 -22.15 -5.89 8.77
CA GLU A 3 -22.48 -6.51 10.05
C GLU A 3 -21.21 -6.60 10.92
N ASN A 4 -21.29 -6.13 12.16
CA ASN A 4 -20.19 -6.07 13.15
C ASN A 4 -19.06 -5.07 12.85
N LYS A 5 -19.39 -3.89 12.30
CA LYS A 5 -18.44 -2.79 12.11
C LYS A 5 -19.05 -1.47 12.56
N THR A 6 -18.27 -0.68 13.29
CA THR A 6 -18.63 0.70 13.60
C THR A 6 -18.49 1.54 12.33
N LYS A 7 -19.58 2.16 11.89
CA LYS A 7 -19.59 3.06 10.75
C LYS A 7 -18.96 4.41 11.16
N ILE A 8 -17.94 4.83 10.43
CA ILE A 8 -17.26 6.11 10.63
C ILE A 8 -17.59 7.05 9.47
N ASP A 9 -18.07 8.25 9.78
CA ASP A 9 -18.15 9.34 8.83
C ASP A 9 -16.82 10.10 8.86
N LEU A 10 -16.15 10.19 7.72
CA LEU A 10 -14.87 10.89 7.59
C LEU A 10 -15.01 12.41 7.52
N LYS A 11 -16.23 12.93 7.41
CA LYS A 11 -16.50 14.38 7.39
C LYS A 11 -15.99 15.05 8.67
N ASN A 12 -15.22 16.14 8.51
CA ASN A 12 -14.60 16.93 9.57
C ASN A 12 -13.58 16.15 10.45
N LYS A 13 -13.19 14.93 10.09
CA LYS A 13 -12.22 14.14 10.84
C LYS A 13 -10.78 14.60 10.62
N SER A 14 -9.95 14.41 11.65
CA SER A 14 -8.49 14.50 11.56
C SER A 14 -7.91 13.13 11.19
N VAL A 15 -7.25 13.05 10.04
CA VAL A 15 -6.66 11.82 9.49
C VAL A 15 -5.16 11.95 9.45
N PHE A 16 -4.45 11.02 10.09
CA PHE A 16 -2.99 10.94 10.04
C PHE A 16 -2.56 9.86 9.05
N ILE A 17 -1.76 10.24 8.03
CA ILE A 17 -1.26 9.34 7.00
C ILE A 17 0.26 9.30 7.06
N THR A 18 0.85 8.15 7.35
CA THR A 18 2.29 7.96 7.26
C THR A 18 2.69 7.47 5.87
N GLY A 19 3.90 7.85 5.41
CA GLY A 19 4.31 7.58 4.03
C GLY A 19 3.52 8.40 3.02
N VAL A 20 3.12 9.62 3.38
CA VAL A 20 2.22 10.47 2.59
C VAL A 20 2.85 10.93 1.27
N ALA A 21 4.17 11.09 1.20
CA ALA A 21 4.88 11.36 -0.06
C ALA A 21 5.11 10.09 -0.92
N GLY A 22 4.71 8.93 -0.40
CA GLY A 22 4.74 7.65 -1.12
C GLY A 22 3.61 7.54 -2.14
N PHE A 23 3.68 6.49 -2.98
CA PHE A 23 2.74 6.25 -4.07
C PHE A 23 1.27 6.14 -3.61
N ILE A 24 0.98 5.24 -2.67
CA ILE A 24 -0.40 5.03 -2.19
C ILE A 24 -0.82 6.18 -1.27
N GLY A 25 0.10 6.63 -0.39
CA GLY A 25 -0.18 7.68 0.59
C GLY A 25 -0.59 9.00 -0.04
N SER A 26 0.11 9.46 -1.09
CA SER A 26 -0.23 10.70 -1.79
C SER A 26 -1.56 10.64 -2.52
N ASN A 27 -1.85 9.51 -3.20
CA ASN A 27 -3.14 9.31 -3.87
C ASN A 27 -4.31 9.24 -2.87
N LEU A 28 -4.11 8.58 -1.71
CA LEU A 28 -5.11 8.54 -0.63
C LEU A 28 -5.35 9.94 -0.06
N ALA A 29 -4.29 10.68 0.29
CA ALA A 29 -4.41 12.03 0.81
C ALA A 29 -5.14 12.96 -0.16
N ARG A 30 -4.75 12.94 -1.45
CA ARG A 30 -5.44 13.72 -2.50
C ARG A 30 -6.91 13.36 -2.61
N ARG A 31 -7.26 12.05 -2.60
CA ARG A 31 -8.66 11.60 -2.65
C ARG A 31 -9.47 12.13 -1.48
N LEU A 32 -8.97 12.04 -0.25
CA LEU A 32 -9.65 12.53 0.93
C LEU A 32 -9.84 14.04 0.86
N LEU A 33 -8.77 14.78 0.61
CA LEU A 33 -8.78 16.26 0.56
C LEU A 33 -9.71 16.82 -0.53
N SER A 34 -9.83 16.11 -1.66
CA SER A 34 -10.68 16.55 -2.79
C SER A 34 -12.14 16.11 -2.68
N THR A 35 -12.49 15.10 -1.88
CA THR A 35 -13.85 14.52 -1.91
C THR A 35 -14.55 14.46 -0.56
N VAL A 36 -13.83 14.61 0.55
CA VAL A 36 -14.41 14.51 1.90
C VAL A 36 -14.51 15.92 2.52
N GLU A 37 -15.72 16.35 2.79
CA GLU A 37 -15.98 17.69 3.34
C GLU A 37 -15.34 17.88 4.71
N GLY A 38 -14.55 18.96 4.87
CA GLY A 38 -13.96 19.37 6.14
C GLY A 38 -12.90 18.43 6.73
N VAL A 39 -12.50 17.35 6.02
CA VAL A 39 -11.44 16.47 6.48
C VAL A 39 -10.14 17.25 6.63
N LYS A 40 -9.36 16.96 7.67
CA LYS A 40 -8.00 17.47 7.86
C LYS A 40 -7.03 16.31 7.71
N VAL A 41 -6.01 16.48 6.88
CA VAL A 41 -5.01 15.42 6.67
C VAL A 41 -3.65 15.93 7.17
N VAL A 42 -3.06 15.22 8.13
CA VAL A 42 -1.65 15.38 8.49
C VAL A 42 -0.85 14.23 7.91
N GLY A 43 0.20 14.53 7.16
CA GLY A 43 1.05 13.57 6.49
C GLY A 43 2.45 13.53 7.08
N LEU A 44 3.00 12.34 7.29
CA LEU A 44 4.40 12.13 7.68
C LEU A 44 5.14 11.38 6.59
N ASP A 45 6.32 11.84 6.21
CA ASP A 45 7.29 11.11 5.37
C ASP A 45 8.71 11.55 5.72
N ASN A 46 9.66 10.62 5.68
CA ASN A 46 11.07 10.95 5.94
C ASN A 46 11.82 11.45 4.71
N MET A 47 11.19 11.41 3.54
CA MET A 47 11.75 11.85 2.26
C MET A 47 13.08 11.15 1.92
N ASN A 48 13.21 9.85 2.28
CA ASN A 48 14.43 9.09 2.05
C ASN A 48 14.75 8.92 0.55
N HIS A 49 16.02 8.66 0.26
CA HIS A 49 16.58 8.51 -1.09
C HIS A 49 16.51 7.05 -1.62
N TYR A 50 15.53 6.25 -1.18
CA TYR A 50 15.32 4.89 -1.71
C TYR A 50 15.09 4.89 -3.23
N TYR A 51 14.44 5.93 -3.73
CA TYR A 51 14.36 6.31 -5.15
C TYR A 51 14.44 7.84 -5.28
N ASP A 52 14.40 8.34 -6.51
CA ASP A 52 14.50 9.78 -6.79
C ASP A 52 13.46 10.58 -5.99
N VAL A 53 13.95 11.50 -5.16
CA VAL A 53 13.13 12.31 -4.24
C VAL A 53 12.23 13.30 -5.01
N SER A 54 12.63 13.70 -6.22
CA SER A 54 11.83 14.63 -7.05
C SER A 54 10.37 14.16 -7.26
N LEU A 55 10.20 12.83 -7.34
CA LEU A 55 8.86 12.24 -7.44
C LEU A 55 8.05 12.37 -6.14
N LYS A 56 8.71 12.31 -4.97
CA LYS A 56 8.08 12.57 -3.67
C LYS A 56 7.73 14.05 -3.53
N GLU A 57 8.63 14.93 -3.94
CA GLU A 57 8.42 16.38 -3.92
C GLU A 57 7.25 16.77 -4.81
N ALA A 58 7.18 16.24 -6.03
CA ALA A 58 6.06 16.50 -6.93
C ALA A 58 4.71 16.10 -6.32
N ARG A 59 4.63 14.94 -5.66
CA ARG A 59 3.41 14.50 -4.96
C ARG A 59 3.05 15.41 -3.80
N LEU A 60 4.04 15.87 -3.01
CA LEU A 60 3.80 16.80 -1.91
C LEU A 60 3.34 18.17 -2.42
N ASN A 61 3.96 18.70 -3.47
CA ASN A 61 3.57 19.99 -4.06
C ASN A 61 2.09 19.99 -4.51
N GLU A 62 1.56 18.85 -4.96
CA GLU A 62 0.12 18.73 -5.25
C GLU A 62 -0.73 18.76 -3.97
N LEU A 63 -0.29 18.11 -2.90
CA LEU A 63 -1.03 18.05 -1.63
C LEU A 63 -0.99 19.38 -0.89
N GLU A 64 0.10 20.11 -0.95
CA GLU A 64 0.28 21.44 -0.29
C GLU A 64 -0.60 22.54 -0.89
N GLN A 65 -1.27 22.27 -2.02
CA GLN A 65 -2.29 23.18 -2.57
C GLN A 65 -3.61 23.15 -1.76
N PHE A 66 -3.82 22.15 -0.90
CA PHE A 66 -5.00 22.04 -0.06
C PHE A 66 -4.77 22.70 1.30
N GLU A 67 -5.59 23.67 1.68
CA GLU A 67 -5.49 24.41 2.95
C GLU A 67 -5.62 23.50 4.19
N ASN A 68 -6.32 22.39 4.05
CA ASN A 68 -6.58 21.39 5.10
C ASN A 68 -5.55 20.24 5.11
N PHE A 69 -4.42 20.41 4.45
CA PHE A 69 -3.27 19.51 4.48
C PHE A 69 -2.13 20.10 5.32
N SER A 70 -1.50 19.23 6.12
CA SER A 70 -0.28 19.58 6.86
C SER A 70 0.78 18.50 6.63
N PHE A 71 2.01 18.89 6.32
CA PHE A 71 3.13 17.97 6.14
C PHE A 71 4.12 18.06 7.28
N VAL A 72 4.52 16.90 7.80
CA VAL A 72 5.61 16.77 8.79
C VAL A 72 6.70 15.92 8.18
N LYS A 73 7.90 16.49 7.99
CA LYS A 73 9.07 15.71 7.60
C LYS A 73 9.67 15.06 8.83
N GLY A 74 9.63 13.73 8.90
CA GLY A 74 10.14 13.01 10.07
C GLY A 74 10.21 11.50 9.85
N ASN A 75 10.87 10.80 10.78
CA ASN A 75 11.03 9.36 10.74
C ASN A 75 10.01 8.68 11.67
N LEU A 76 9.35 7.62 11.19
CA LEU A 76 8.47 6.78 12.00
C LEU A 76 9.15 6.20 13.25
N ALA A 77 10.44 5.90 13.15
CA ALA A 77 11.22 5.37 14.27
C ALA A 77 11.54 6.43 15.34
N ASP A 78 11.32 7.71 15.06
CA ASP A 78 11.44 8.78 16.04
C ASP A 78 10.14 8.93 16.84
N LYS A 79 10.15 8.39 18.05
CA LYS A 79 8.99 8.38 18.97
C LYS A 79 8.51 9.80 19.27
N ALA A 80 9.42 10.77 19.48
CA ALA A 80 9.06 12.14 19.83
C ALA A 80 8.32 12.86 18.68
N VAL A 81 8.68 12.58 17.44
CA VAL A 81 7.97 13.09 16.25
C VAL A 81 6.53 12.56 16.23
N ILE A 82 6.33 11.26 16.47
CA ILE A 82 5.00 10.66 16.47
C ILE A 82 4.14 11.24 17.62
N GLU A 83 4.68 11.34 18.83
CA GLU A 83 4.01 11.91 20.00
C GLU A 83 3.58 13.37 19.71
N SER A 84 4.48 14.18 19.14
CA SER A 84 4.16 15.58 18.80
C SER A 84 3.02 15.72 17.78
N ILE A 85 2.93 14.81 16.79
CA ILE A 85 1.84 14.78 15.81
C ILE A 85 0.51 14.46 16.51
N PHE A 86 0.48 13.49 17.40
CA PHE A 86 -0.74 13.13 18.12
C PHE A 86 -1.20 14.24 19.08
N GLU A 87 -0.27 14.92 19.74
CA GLU A 87 -0.57 16.06 20.61
C GLU A 87 -1.13 17.23 19.81
N GLN A 88 -0.48 17.60 18.70
CA GLN A 88 -0.83 18.79 17.91
C GLN A 88 -2.07 18.59 17.06
N TYR A 89 -2.19 17.46 16.36
CA TYR A 89 -3.22 17.24 15.34
C TYR A 89 -4.37 16.35 15.81
N LYS A 90 -4.22 15.64 16.92
CA LYS A 90 -5.25 14.81 17.56
C LYS A 90 -5.98 13.91 16.57
N PRO A 91 -5.26 13.01 15.85
CA PRO A 91 -5.85 12.21 14.78
C PRO A 91 -6.88 11.24 15.34
N GLU A 92 -8.06 11.22 14.69
CA GLU A 92 -9.14 10.28 14.98
C GLU A 92 -9.00 9.01 14.11
N ILE A 93 -8.42 9.14 12.90
CA ILE A 93 -8.12 8.03 12.00
C ILE A 93 -6.63 8.03 11.71
N VAL A 94 -6.01 6.85 11.81
CA VAL A 94 -4.59 6.66 11.49
C VAL A 94 -4.47 5.68 10.34
N VAL A 95 -3.78 6.08 9.27
CA VAL A 95 -3.49 5.23 8.11
C VAL A 95 -1.98 5.06 7.98
N ASN A 96 -1.45 3.95 8.49
CA ASN A 96 -0.02 3.68 8.48
C ASN A 96 0.41 2.96 7.20
N LEU A 97 0.82 3.75 6.19
CA LEU A 97 1.39 3.28 4.93
C LEU A 97 2.92 3.42 4.88
N GLY A 98 3.48 4.23 5.76
CA GLY A 98 4.92 4.45 5.88
C GLY A 98 5.65 3.16 6.26
N ALA A 99 6.57 2.73 5.41
CA ALA A 99 7.38 1.54 5.60
C ALA A 99 8.56 1.53 4.62
N GLN A 100 9.62 0.80 4.94
CA GLN A 100 10.56 0.37 3.92
C GLN A 100 9.93 -0.79 3.17
N ALA A 101 9.71 -0.61 1.88
CA ALA A 101 9.10 -1.59 0.98
C ALA A 101 10.16 -2.24 0.05
N GLY A 102 9.76 -3.34 -0.60
CA GLY A 102 10.61 -4.06 -1.56
C GLY A 102 11.27 -5.31 -0.97
N VAL A 103 10.95 -6.48 -1.54
CA VAL A 103 11.49 -7.76 -1.07
C VAL A 103 13.01 -7.83 -1.23
N ARG A 104 13.53 -7.40 -2.39
CA ARG A 104 14.96 -7.52 -2.72
C ARG A 104 15.84 -6.60 -1.88
N TYR A 105 15.40 -5.38 -1.66
CA TYR A 105 16.15 -4.41 -0.87
C TYR A 105 16.30 -4.84 0.60
N SER A 106 15.38 -5.69 1.11
CA SER A 106 15.50 -6.25 2.45
C SER A 106 16.68 -7.23 2.62
N ILE A 107 17.25 -7.72 1.52
CA ILE A 107 18.44 -8.58 1.53
C ILE A 107 19.72 -7.73 1.70
N THR A 108 19.77 -6.58 1.05
CA THR A 108 20.96 -5.72 1.02
C THR A 108 20.98 -4.63 2.08
N ASN A 109 19.80 -4.23 2.59
CA ASN A 109 19.66 -3.21 3.63
C ASN A 109 18.60 -3.61 4.67
N PRO A 110 18.85 -4.64 5.49
CA PRO A 110 17.89 -5.16 6.47
C PRO A 110 17.53 -4.16 7.58
N ASP A 111 18.49 -3.33 8.01
CA ASP A 111 18.32 -2.40 9.13
C ASP A 111 17.19 -1.39 8.86
N ALA A 112 17.06 -0.90 7.62
CA ALA A 112 15.98 -0.01 7.23
C ALA A 112 14.58 -0.62 7.43
N TYR A 113 14.47 -1.96 7.34
CA TYR A 113 13.21 -2.69 7.57
C TYR A 113 12.91 -2.86 9.06
N VAL A 114 13.92 -3.12 9.87
CA VAL A 114 13.76 -3.17 11.33
C VAL A 114 13.35 -1.80 11.85
N GLU A 115 14.05 -0.77 11.44
CA GLU A 115 13.79 0.61 11.87
C GLU A 115 12.38 1.07 11.45
N ALA A 116 12.08 1.08 10.16
CA ALA A 116 10.81 1.64 9.67
C ALA A 116 9.61 0.73 9.96
N ASN A 117 9.76 -0.60 9.75
CA ASN A 117 8.60 -1.50 9.77
C ASN A 117 8.31 -2.06 11.18
N LEU A 118 9.30 -2.19 12.05
CA LEU A 118 9.09 -2.70 13.40
C LEU A 118 9.07 -1.57 14.42
N ILE A 119 10.15 -0.80 14.55
CA ILE A 119 10.23 0.30 15.53
C ILE A 119 9.22 1.39 15.16
N GLY A 120 9.17 1.80 13.88
CA GLY A 120 8.22 2.81 13.43
C GLY A 120 6.76 2.40 13.65
N PHE A 121 6.41 1.14 13.35
CA PHE A 121 5.05 0.65 13.57
C PHE A 121 4.71 0.53 15.06
N TYR A 122 5.68 0.11 15.89
CA TYR A 122 5.52 0.11 17.34
C TYR A 122 5.21 1.51 17.89
N ASN A 123 5.90 2.56 17.41
CA ASN A 123 5.62 3.93 17.83
C ASN A 123 4.19 4.37 17.46
N ILE A 124 3.69 3.98 16.29
CA ILE A 124 2.29 4.23 15.90
C ILE A 124 1.31 3.52 16.84
N LEU A 125 1.56 2.25 17.17
CA LEU A 125 0.70 1.49 18.09
C LEU A 125 0.67 2.12 19.48
N GLU A 126 1.83 2.54 20.01
CA GLU A 126 1.91 3.22 21.31
C GLU A 126 1.16 4.57 21.27
N ALA A 127 1.33 5.37 20.23
CA ALA A 127 0.61 6.62 20.11
C ALA A 127 -0.92 6.40 20.01
N CYS A 128 -1.37 5.38 19.26
CA CYS A 128 -2.78 4.98 19.24
C CYS A 128 -3.24 4.53 20.64
N ARG A 129 -2.44 3.78 21.39
CA ARG A 129 -2.77 3.38 22.76
C ARG A 129 -2.94 4.59 23.68
N HIS A 130 -1.98 5.51 23.66
CA HIS A 130 -2.02 6.72 24.50
C HIS A 130 -3.09 7.72 24.08
N SER A 131 -3.66 7.61 22.87
CA SER A 131 -4.80 8.43 22.46
C SER A 131 -6.05 8.20 23.32
N TYR A 132 -6.11 7.10 24.07
CA TYR A 132 -7.21 6.78 25.01
C TYR A 132 -6.97 7.27 26.42
N ASP A 133 -5.81 7.89 26.71
CA ASP A 133 -5.53 8.47 28.01
C ASP A 133 -6.38 9.74 28.25
N GLU A 134 -6.61 10.10 29.50
CA GLU A 134 -7.43 11.25 29.88
C GLU A 134 -6.92 12.56 29.21
N GLY A 135 -7.81 13.31 28.60
CA GLY A 135 -7.49 14.57 27.90
C GLY A 135 -7.04 14.41 26.45
N HIS A 136 -6.89 13.19 25.94
CA HIS A 136 -6.54 12.92 24.56
C HIS A 136 -7.77 12.60 23.69
N THR A 137 -7.58 12.61 22.38
CA THR A 137 -8.63 12.24 21.40
C THR A 137 -8.41 10.78 20.99
N PRO A 138 -9.36 9.87 21.28
CA PRO A 138 -9.21 8.47 20.93
C PRO A 138 -9.12 8.23 19.42
N VAL A 139 -8.21 7.37 18.98
CA VAL A 139 -8.17 6.87 17.61
C VAL A 139 -9.35 5.91 17.40
N GLU A 140 -10.25 6.27 16.50
CA GLU A 140 -11.43 5.47 16.17
C GLU A 140 -11.08 4.27 15.28
N HIS A 141 -10.06 4.40 14.43
CA HIS A 141 -9.61 3.32 13.55
C HIS A 141 -8.14 3.47 13.14
N LEU A 142 -7.37 2.41 13.35
CA LEU A 142 -6.03 2.23 12.78
C LEU A 142 -6.12 1.33 11.54
N VAL A 143 -5.85 1.87 10.36
CA VAL A 143 -5.65 1.09 9.12
C VAL A 143 -4.17 1.02 8.81
N TYR A 144 -3.63 -0.16 8.49
CA TYR A 144 -2.21 -0.28 8.23
C TYR A 144 -1.90 -1.21 7.05
N ALA A 145 -0.78 -0.91 6.37
CA ALA A 145 -0.31 -1.70 5.26
C ALA A 145 0.40 -2.98 5.73
N SER A 146 -0.21 -4.13 5.46
CA SER A 146 0.45 -5.42 5.33
C SER A 146 0.83 -5.65 3.85
N SER A 147 1.09 -6.87 3.43
CA SER A 147 1.54 -7.20 2.08
C SER A 147 1.16 -8.63 1.70
N SER A 148 0.90 -8.88 0.43
CA SER A 148 0.80 -10.24 -0.11
C SER A 148 2.08 -11.07 0.08
N SER A 149 3.22 -10.43 0.34
CA SER A 149 4.48 -11.13 0.67
C SER A 149 4.39 -12.00 1.92
N VAL A 150 3.44 -11.76 2.83
CA VAL A 150 3.23 -12.58 4.03
C VAL A 150 2.82 -14.02 3.71
N TYR A 151 2.25 -14.26 2.52
CA TYR A 151 1.91 -15.61 2.07
C TYR A 151 3.14 -16.47 1.80
N GLY A 152 4.30 -15.86 1.55
CA GLY A 152 5.59 -16.55 1.46
C GLY A 152 5.56 -17.74 0.52
N SER A 153 5.85 -18.93 1.07
CA SER A 153 5.89 -20.20 0.32
C SER A 153 4.53 -20.91 0.18
N ASN A 154 3.41 -20.27 0.48
CA ASN A 154 2.09 -20.87 0.29
C ASN A 154 1.87 -21.26 -1.18
N LYS A 155 1.37 -22.48 -1.40
CA LYS A 155 1.11 -23.03 -2.75
C LYS A 155 -0.35 -22.90 -3.19
N LYS A 156 -1.27 -22.80 -2.22
CA LYS A 156 -2.72 -22.64 -2.49
C LYS A 156 -2.98 -21.26 -3.06
N VAL A 157 -3.73 -21.18 -4.15
CA VAL A 157 -4.25 -19.95 -4.75
C VAL A 157 -5.74 -20.14 -5.06
N PRO A 158 -6.58 -19.07 -4.97
CA PRO A 158 -6.24 -17.74 -4.49
C PRO A 158 -5.80 -17.72 -3.03
N TYR A 159 -4.96 -16.74 -2.67
CA TYR A 159 -4.53 -16.54 -1.29
C TYR A 159 -5.69 -16.01 -0.45
N SER A 160 -6.07 -16.74 0.60
CA SER A 160 -7.11 -16.33 1.55
C SER A 160 -6.49 -15.71 2.81
N THR A 161 -7.21 -14.78 3.44
CA THR A 161 -6.82 -14.25 4.76
C THR A 161 -6.85 -15.30 5.86
N ASP A 162 -7.57 -16.40 5.65
CA ASP A 162 -7.64 -17.56 6.57
C ASP A 162 -6.45 -18.51 6.40
N ASP A 163 -5.65 -18.35 5.35
CA ASP A 163 -4.48 -19.18 5.13
C ASP A 163 -3.41 -18.91 6.20
N LYS A 164 -2.75 -19.98 6.64
CA LYS A 164 -1.61 -19.90 7.54
C LYS A 164 -0.44 -19.23 6.82
N VAL A 165 0.16 -18.21 7.44
CA VAL A 165 1.22 -17.37 6.86
C VAL A 165 2.47 -17.34 7.75
N ASP A 166 3.01 -18.52 8.07
CA ASP A 166 4.12 -18.70 9.00
C ASP A 166 5.46 -18.94 8.30
N ASN A 167 5.50 -18.95 6.96
CA ASN A 167 6.69 -19.29 6.18
C ASN A 167 7.09 -18.12 5.25
N PRO A 168 7.49 -16.97 5.81
CA PRO A 168 7.95 -15.83 5.02
C PRO A 168 9.25 -16.18 4.27
N VAL A 169 9.39 -15.68 3.04
CA VAL A 169 10.58 -15.92 2.19
C VAL A 169 11.51 -14.71 2.11
N SER A 170 11.24 -13.67 2.88
CA SER A 170 12.08 -12.48 2.98
C SER A 170 11.92 -11.79 4.33
N LEU A 171 12.92 -10.99 4.73
CA LEU A 171 12.81 -10.15 5.93
C LEU A 171 11.65 -9.16 5.81
N TYR A 172 11.44 -8.57 4.62
CA TYR A 172 10.27 -7.72 4.37
C TYR A 172 8.95 -8.42 4.73
N ALA A 173 8.75 -9.65 4.24
CA ALA A 173 7.56 -10.43 4.54
C ALA A 173 7.43 -10.70 6.05
N ALA A 174 8.54 -11.03 6.71
CA ALA A 174 8.57 -11.26 8.15
C ALA A 174 8.18 -10.00 8.93
N THR A 175 8.70 -8.81 8.57
CA THR A 175 8.32 -7.54 9.22
C THR A 175 6.84 -7.22 9.01
N LYS A 176 6.28 -7.46 7.82
CA LYS A 176 4.84 -7.24 7.58
C LYS A 176 3.95 -8.21 8.36
N LYS A 177 4.36 -9.48 8.46
CA LYS A 177 3.66 -10.42 9.34
C LYS A 177 3.76 -10.02 10.82
N SER A 178 4.91 -9.52 11.25
CA SER A 178 5.09 -8.99 12.61
C SER A 178 4.13 -7.82 12.87
N ASN A 179 3.90 -6.92 11.90
CA ASN A 179 2.92 -5.84 12.05
C ASN A 179 1.50 -6.40 12.30
N GLU A 180 1.08 -7.46 11.59
CA GLU A 180 -0.23 -8.10 11.85
C GLU A 180 -0.32 -8.64 13.28
N LEU A 181 0.73 -9.32 13.77
CA LEU A 181 0.76 -9.87 15.13
C LEU A 181 0.79 -8.78 16.21
N MET A 182 1.58 -7.73 16.01
CA MET A 182 1.64 -6.58 16.92
C MET A 182 0.29 -5.85 16.99
N ALA A 183 -0.32 -5.53 15.85
CA ALA A 183 -1.63 -4.89 15.81
C ALA A 183 -2.71 -5.74 16.48
N HIS A 184 -2.72 -7.06 16.25
CA HIS A 184 -3.65 -7.98 16.92
C HIS A 184 -3.47 -7.93 18.45
N ALA A 185 -2.21 -7.98 18.93
CA ALA A 185 -1.93 -7.93 20.37
C ALA A 185 -2.43 -6.61 20.99
N TYR A 186 -2.19 -5.46 20.34
CA TYR A 186 -2.65 -4.15 20.80
C TYR A 186 -4.18 -4.01 20.76
N SER A 187 -4.83 -4.51 19.71
CA SER A 187 -6.29 -4.58 19.66
C SER A 187 -6.87 -5.43 20.80
N LYS A 188 -6.23 -6.56 21.12
CA LYS A 188 -6.68 -7.44 22.22
C LYS A 188 -6.52 -6.81 23.60
N LEU A 189 -5.35 -6.17 23.85
CA LEU A 189 -5.00 -5.61 25.15
C LEU A 189 -5.68 -4.27 25.41
N TYR A 190 -5.74 -3.40 24.40
CA TYR A 190 -6.12 -2.00 24.56
C TYR A 190 -7.42 -1.63 23.82
N ASN A 191 -8.06 -2.61 23.18
CA ASN A 191 -9.32 -2.42 22.45
C ASN A 191 -9.22 -1.40 21.29
N ILE A 192 -8.05 -1.28 20.66
CA ILE A 192 -7.82 -0.38 19.52
C ILE A 192 -8.41 -1.02 18.25
N PRO A 193 -9.42 -0.41 17.59
CA PRO A 193 -9.93 -0.94 16.34
C PRO A 193 -8.86 -0.86 15.24
N SER A 194 -8.46 -2.02 14.70
CA SER A 194 -7.35 -2.10 13.75
C SER A 194 -7.67 -2.98 12.55
N THR A 195 -7.35 -2.49 11.35
CA THR A 195 -7.51 -3.24 10.10
C THR A 195 -6.20 -3.28 9.31
N GLY A 196 -5.67 -4.49 9.09
CA GLY A 196 -4.55 -4.73 8.21
C GLY A 196 -5.00 -4.98 6.77
N LEU A 197 -4.30 -4.37 5.81
CA LEU A 197 -4.53 -4.57 4.39
C LEU A 197 -3.33 -5.24 3.74
N ARG A 198 -3.51 -6.46 3.22
CA ARG A 198 -2.50 -7.18 2.44
C ARG A 198 -2.56 -6.71 0.99
N PHE A 199 -1.76 -5.68 0.68
CA PHE A 199 -1.66 -5.15 -0.67
C PHE A 199 -1.02 -6.15 -1.62
N PHE A 200 -1.62 -6.34 -2.78
CA PHE A 200 -1.02 -7.02 -3.92
C PHE A 200 -0.24 -6.01 -4.77
N THR A 201 0.01 -6.32 -6.05
CA THR A 201 0.87 -5.45 -6.87
C THR A 201 0.11 -4.21 -7.33
N VAL A 202 0.39 -3.07 -6.69
CA VAL A 202 -0.23 -1.79 -7.04
C VAL A 202 0.54 -1.10 -8.16
N TYR A 203 -0.17 -0.57 -9.17
CA TYR A 203 0.42 0.14 -10.30
C TYR A 203 -0.43 1.36 -10.68
N GLY A 204 0.16 2.30 -11.45
CA GLY A 204 -0.53 3.50 -11.94
C GLY A 204 0.37 4.72 -12.02
N PRO A 205 -0.22 5.89 -12.34
CA PRO A 205 0.47 7.19 -12.41
C PRO A 205 1.21 7.54 -11.13
N ALA A 206 2.32 8.23 -11.25
CA ALA A 206 3.18 8.61 -10.13
C ALA A 206 3.57 7.42 -9.24
N GLY A 207 3.72 6.23 -9.81
CA GLY A 207 4.06 5.01 -9.09
C GLY A 207 5.50 4.95 -8.60
N ARG A 208 5.90 3.82 -8.04
CA ARG A 208 7.26 3.62 -7.53
C ARG A 208 8.21 3.19 -8.66
N PRO A 209 9.38 3.83 -8.81
CA PRO A 209 10.35 3.50 -9.87
C PRO A 209 10.94 2.08 -9.80
N ASP A 210 10.92 1.44 -8.63
CA ASP A 210 11.39 0.06 -8.44
C ASP A 210 10.37 -1.02 -8.88
N MET A 211 9.15 -0.60 -9.26
CA MET A 211 8.13 -1.52 -9.80
C MET A 211 8.36 -1.82 -11.28
N ALA A 212 7.97 -3.03 -11.72
CA ALA A 212 8.29 -3.55 -13.04
C ALA A 212 7.87 -2.60 -14.18
N TYR A 213 6.63 -2.09 -14.18
CA TYR A 213 6.13 -1.21 -15.23
C TYR A 213 6.96 0.08 -15.37
N PHE A 214 7.37 0.66 -14.26
CA PHE A 214 8.16 1.88 -14.23
C PHE A 214 9.62 1.59 -14.60
N GLY A 215 10.22 0.56 -13.99
CA GLY A 215 11.59 0.14 -14.29
C GLY A 215 11.77 -0.31 -15.74
N PHE A 216 10.79 -0.97 -16.33
CA PHE A 216 10.81 -1.35 -17.75
C PHE A 216 10.75 -0.10 -18.63
N THR A 217 9.86 0.85 -18.36
CA THR A 217 9.76 2.11 -19.09
C THR A 217 11.08 2.87 -19.09
N ASN A 218 11.72 3.02 -17.89
CA ASN A 218 13.01 3.70 -17.79
C ASN A 218 14.11 3.02 -18.60
N LYS A 219 14.15 1.69 -18.63
CA LYS A 219 15.14 0.93 -19.41
C LYS A 219 14.91 1.07 -20.91
N LEU A 220 13.65 0.89 -21.34
CA LEU A 220 13.30 0.98 -22.75
C LEU A 220 13.61 2.36 -23.33
N LEU A 221 13.36 3.44 -22.58
CA LEU A 221 13.75 4.81 -22.99
C LEU A 221 15.25 5.00 -23.20
N LYS A 222 16.06 4.26 -22.45
CA LYS A 222 17.52 4.30 -22.57
C LYS A 222 18.08 3.33 -23.61
N GLY A 223 17.21 2.60 -24.33
CA GLY A 223 17.62 1.52 -25.22
C GLY A 223 18.22 0.31 -24.50
N GLU A 224 17.95 0.15 -23.20
CA GLU A 224 18.42 -0.97 -22.41
C GLU A 224 17.47 -2.17 -22.52
N THR A 225 18.04 -3.38 -22.40
CA THR A 225 17.24 -4.63 -22.45
C THR A 225 16.52 -4.86 -21.12
N ILE A 226 15.19 -5.11 -21.19
CA ILE A 226 14.41 -5.57 -20.04
C ILE A 226 14.55 -7.09 -19.87
N GLN A 227 14.62 -7.54 -18.62
CA GLN A 227 14.67 -8.96 -18.27
C GLN A 227 13.29 -9.41 -17.82
N ILE A 228 12.74 -10.42 -18.50
CA ILE A 228 11.46 -11.04 -18.18
C ILE A 228 11.75 -12.37 -17.51
N PHE A 229 11.53 -12.43 -16.19
CA PHE A 229 11.84 -13.58 -15.36
C PHE A 229 10.87 -14.75 -15.58
N ASN A 230 11.34 -15.96 -15.20
CA ASN A 230 10.62 -17.22 -15.40
C ASN A 230 10.17 -17.42 -16.84
N TYR A 231 10.95 -16.94 -17.81
CA TYR A 231 10.63 -16.99 -19.24
C TYR A 231 9.23 -16.42 -19.57
N GLY A 232 8.72 -15.51 -18.76
CA GLY A 232 7.39 -14.94 -18.87
C GLY A 232 6.26 -15.78 -18.24
N ASN A 233 6.56 -16.96 -17.70
CA ASN A 233 5.57 -17.85 -17.07
C ASN A 233 5.22 -17.40 -15.63
N CYS A 234 4.84 -16.14 -15.50
CA CYS A 234 4.41 -15.57 -14.24
C CYS A 234 3.04 -14.89 -14.40
N LYS A 235 2.22 -15.01 -13.35
CA LYS A 235 0.97 -14.25 -13.26
C LYS A 235 1.00 -13.37 -12.02
N ARG A 236 0.53 -12.14 -12.16
CA ARG A 236 0.47 -11.17 -11.06
C ARG A 236 -0.91 -10.55 -10.99
N ASP A 237 -1.40 -10.44 -9.76
CA ASP A 237 -2.59 -9.67 -9.45
C ASP A 237 -2.20 -8.19 -9.41
N PHE A 238 -2.40 -7.50 -10.54
CA PHE A 238 -2.15 -6.07 -10.68
C PHE A 238 -3.41 -5.29 -10.33
N THR A 239 -3.29 -4.35 -9.40
CA THR A 239 -4.41 -3.51 -8.97
C THR A 239 -4.09 -2.05 -9.21
N TYR A 240 -4.99 -1.36 -9.90
CA TYR A 240 -4.83 0.06 -10.21
C TYR A 240 -4.93 0.92 -8.93
N VAL A 241 -4.13 1.98 -8.86
CA VAL A 241 -3.99 2.77 -7.63
C VAL A 241 -5.28 3.42 -7.15
N ASP A 242 -6.16 3.88 -8.06
CA ASP A 242 -7.43 4.49 -7.64
C ASP A 242 -8.40 3.44 -7.09
N ASP A 243 -8.37 2.20 -7.60
CA ASP A 243 -9.10 1.08 -7.00
C ASP A 243 -8.58 0.79 -5.58
N ILE A 244 -7.27 0.79 -5.40
CA ILE A 244 -6.65 0.62 -4.08
C ILE A 244 -7.12 1.73 -3.12
N VAL A 245 -7.06 2.99 -3.54
CA VAL A 245 -7.43 4.15 -2.73
C VAL A 245 -8.91 4.08 -2.33
N GLU A 246 -9.80 3.74 -3.28
CA GLU A 246 -11.22 3.54 -2.99
C GLU A 246 -11.44 2.43 -1.94
N GLY A 247 -10.73 1.31 -2.07
CA GLY A 247 -10.79 0.22 -1.09
C GLY A 247 -10.33 0.65 0.30
N VAL A 248 -9.23 1.40 0.39
CA VAL A 248 -8.72 1.95 1.67
C VAL A 248 -9.72 2.91 2.29
N VAL A 249 -10.31 3.82 1.51
CA VAL A 249 -11.32 4.78 2.00
C VAL A 249 -12.54 4.06 2.57
N ARG A 250 -13.05 3.03 1.88
CA ARG A 250 -14.18 2.22 2.41
C ARG A 250 -13.83 1.49 3.69
N VAL A 251 -12.61 0.94 3.79
CA VAL A 251 -12.13 0.29 5.00
C VAL A 251 -12.04 1.30 6.16
N MET A 252 -11.51 2.51 5.92
CA MET A 252 -11.46 3.58 6.93
C MET A 252 -12.84 3.89 7.54
N GLN A 253 -13.90 3.74 6.76
CA GLN A 253 -15.28 4.01 7.18
C GLN A 253 -15.96 2.86 7.94
N GLY A 254 -15.27 1.73 8.17
CA GLY A 254 -15.84 0.56 8.84
C GLY A 254 -14.87 -0.09 9.82
N ALA A 255 -14.74 0.48 11.02
CA ALA A 255 -13.87 -0.05 12.05
C ALA A 255 -14.40 -1.38 12.61
N PRO A 256 -13.54 -2.40 12.84
CA PRO A 256 -13.97 -3.65 13.46
C PRO A 256 -14.38 -3.39 14.91
N GLU A 257 -15.42 -4.12 15.35
CA GLU A 257 -15.93 -4.04 16.72
C GLU A 257 -15.43 -5.20 17.59
N ARG A 258 -15.29 -4.94 18.89
CA ARG A 258 -15.12 -5.98 19.87
C ARG A 258 -16.40 -6.79 19.97
N LYS A 259 -16.28 -8.11 19.92
CA LYS A 259 -17.43 -9.04 20.05
C LYS A 259 -17.08 -10.23 20.91
N ASN A 260 -18.06 -11.01 21.29
CA ASN A 260 -17.82 -12.31 21.90
C ASN A 260 -17.75 -13.39 20.81
N GLY A 261 -16.79 -14.31 20.93
CA GLY A 261 -16.69 -15.50 20.10
C GLY A 261 -17.80 -16.51 20.45
N GLU A 262 -17.89 -17.57 19.68
CA GLU A 262 -18.83 -18.68 19.94
C GLU A 262 -18.56 -19.37 21.29
N ASP A 263 -17.32 -19.31 21.75
CA ASP A 263 -16.87 -19.78 23.07
C ASP A 263 -17.15 -18.79 24.22
N GLY A 264 -17.79 -17.65 23.95
CA GLY A 264 -18.07 -16.57 24.88
C GLY A 264 -16.85 -15.69 25.23
N LEU A 265 -15.67 -15.98 24.69
CA LEU A 265 -14.47 -15.18 24.95
C LEU A 265 -14.44 -13.92 24.09
N PRO A 266 -13.85 -12.80 24.57
CA PRO A 266 -13.74 -11.57 23.81
C PRO A 266 -12.84 -11.72 22.58
N VAL A 267 -13.41 -11.47 21.39
CA VAL A 267 -12.67 -11.32 20.13
C VAL A 267 -12.27 -9.84 19.99
N PRO A 268 -10.98 -9.54 19.73
CA PRO A 268 -10.53 -8.16 19.61
C PRO A 268 -11.15 -7.44 18.39
N PRO A 269 -11.23 -6.10 18.40
CA PRO A 269 -11.64 -5.30 17.26
C PRO A 269 -10.54 -5.26 16.19
N TYR A 270 -10.30 -6.40 15.55
CA TYR A 270 -9.21 -6.62 14.62
C TYR A 270 -9.67 -7.34 13.36
N ALA A 271 -9.19 -6.89 12.20
CA ALA A 271 -9.45 -7.55 10.94
C ALA A 271 -8.24 -7.47 9.99
N VAL A 272 -8.15 -8.43 9.07
CA VAL A 272 -7.19 -8.41 7.95
C VAL A 272 -7.93 -8.68 6.66
N TYR A 273 -7.63 -7.91 5.60
CA TYR A 273 -8.20 -8.09 4.27
C TYR A 273 -7.11 -8.15 3.21
N ASN A 274 -7.35 -8.96 2.19
CA ASN A 274 -6.63 -8.83 0.93
C ASN A 274 -7.21 -7.65 0.13
N ILE A 275 -6.34 -6.85 -0.46
CA ILE A 275 -6.71 -5.82 -1.41
C ILE A 275 -5.94 -6.02 -2.71
N GLY A 276 -6.64 -6.52 -3.72
CA GLY A 276 -6.13 -6.95 -5.02
C GLY A 276 -7.25 -6.96 -6.05
N ASN A 277 -6.93 -7.16 -7.33
CA ASN A 277 -7.91 -7.14 -8.42
C ASN A 277 -8.63 -8.49 -8.62
N GLN A 278 -8.19 -9.55 -7.96
CA GLN A 278 -8.73 -10.90 -8.14
C GLN A 278 -8.71 -11.40 -9.60
N ASN A 279 -7.80 -10.84 -10.40
CA ASN A 279 -7.61 -11.20 -11.82
C ASN A 279 -6.11 -11.25 -12.13
N PRO A 280 -5.45 -12.43 -11.97
CA PRO A 280 -4.02 -12.54 -12.22
C PRO A 280 -3.70 -12.48 -13.71
N GLU A 281 -3.01 -11.42 -14.12
CA GLU A 281 -2.59 -11.15 -15.49
C GLU A 281 -1.26 -11.83 -15.83
N ASN A 282 -1.11 -12.29 -17.07
CA ASN A 282 0.14 -12.87 -17.56
C ASN A 282 1.21 -11.77 -17.72
N LEU A 283 2.46 -12.09 -17.38
CA LEU A 283 3.55 -11.13 -17.44
C LEU A 283 3.89 -10.71 -18.89
N LEU A 284 3.75 -11.59 -19.87
CA LEU A 284 4.01 -11.24 -21.27
C LEU A 284 2.91 -10.33 -21.82
N ASP A 285 1.64 -10.60 -21.48
CA ASP A 285 0.52 -9.73 -21.86
C ASP A 285 0.68 -8.34 -21.22
N PHE A 286 1.10 -8.29 -19.95
CA PHE A 286 1.42 -7.04 -19.26
C PHE A 286 2.51 -6.25 -19.99
N VAL A 287 3.61 -6.89 -20.40
CA VAL A 287 4.71 -6.24 -21.13
C VAL A 287 4.25 -5.73 -22.49
N GLN A 288 3.47 -6.52 -23.22
CA GLN A 288 2.91 -6.12 -24.50
C GLN A 288 1.99 -4.91 -24.36
N ILE A 289 1.05 -4.92 -23.43
CA ILE A 289 0.13 -3.79 -23.19
C ILE A 289 0.92 -2.54 -22.78
N LEU A 290 1.91 -2.67 -21.89
CA LEU A 290 2.77 -1.55 -21.49
C LEU A 290 3.45 -0.91 -22.70
N GLN A 291 4.01 -1.72 -23.57
CA GLN A 291 4.65 -1.33 -24.81
C GLN A 291 3.71 -0.50 -25.71
N GLU A 292 2.55 -1.06 -26.01
CA GLU A 292 1.55 -0.44 -26.86
C GLU A 292 1.11 0.93 -26.30
N GLU A 293 0.90 1.02 -24.98
CA GLU A 293 0.46 2.28 -24.36
C GLU A 293 1.61 3.30 -24.24
N LEU A 294 2.89 2.87 -24.11
CA LEU A 294 4.04 3.77 -24.16
C LEU A 294 4.24 4.39 -25.55
N ILE A 295 4.06 3.61 -26.62
CA ILE A 295 4.08 4.12 -28.01
C ILE A 295 2.92 5.10 -28.20
N ARG A 296 1.71 4.71 -27.82
CA ARG A 296 0.49 5.55 -27.95
C ARG A 296 0.63 6.90 -27.23
N ALA A 297 1.28 6.93 -26.06
CA ALA A 297 1.52 8.15 -25.31
C ALA A 297 2.75 8.96 -25.83
N GLY A 298 3.40 8.50 -26.89
CA GLY A 298 4.60 9.12 -27.45
C GLY A 298 5.83 9.01 -26.54
N VAL A 299 5.82 8.12 -25.55
CA VAL A 299 6.99 7.85 -24.69
C VAL A 299 8.07 7.11 -25.49
N LEU A 300 7.67 6.16 -26.32
CA LEU A 300 8.55 5.43 -27.25
C LEU A 300 8.14 5.74 -28.70
N PRO A 301 9.06 5.65 -29.68
CA PRO A 301 8.74 5.85 -31.09
C PRO A 301 7.85 4.72 -31.64
N GLU A 302 7.12 4.99 -32.73
CA GLU A 302 6.18 4.03 -33.35
C GLU A 302 6.89 2.76 -33.85
N ASP A 303 8.14 2.90 -34.31
CA ASP A 303 8.97 1.83 -34.85
C ASP A 303 9.91 1.18 -33.81
N TYR A 304 9.64 1.33 -32.51
CA TYR A 304 10.49 0.78 -31.46
C TYR A 304 10.60 -0.75 -31.52
N ASP A 305 11.83 -1.25 -31.67
CA ASP A 305 12.11 -2.70 -31.72
C ASP A 305 12.15 -3.32 -30.29
N PHE A 306 11.01 -3.83 -29.86
CA PHE A 306 10.88 -4.46 -28.55
C PHE A 306 11.59 -5.81 -28.46
N GLU A 307 11.67 -6.56 -29.53
CA GLU A 307 12.33 -7.87 -29.52
C GLU A 307 13.83 -7.72 -29.30
N ALA A 308 14.45 -6.68 -29.87
CA ALA A 308 15.85 -6.35 -29.60
C ALA A 308 16.12 -5.93 -28.14
N HIS A 309 15.10 -5.42 -27.44
CA HIS A 309 15.20 -4.91 -26.08
C HIS A 309 14.54 -5.79 -25.02
N LYS A 310 14.23 -7.05 -25.34
CA LYS A 310 13.59 -8.03 -24.45
C LYS A 310 14.42 -9.30 -24.32
N LYS A 311 14.66 -9.76 -23.07
CA LYS A 311 15.34 -11.01 -22.78
C LYS A 311 14.56 -11.83 -21.78
N LEU A 312 14.19 -13.05 -22.18
CA LEU A 312 13.61 -14.04 -21.27
C LEU A 312 14.71 -14.70 -20.45
N VAL A 313 14.55 -14.74 -19.13
CA VAL A 313 15.56 -15.25 -18.19
C VAL A 313 14.91 -16.19 -17.17
N PRO A 314 15.70 -17.09 -16.52
CA PRO A 314 15.20 -17.97 -15.46
C PRO A 314 14.57 -17.18 -14.29
N MET A 315 13.78 -17.89 -13.49
CA MET A 315 13.17 -17.32 -12.29
C MET A 315 14.22 -16.85 -11.27
N GLN A 316 13.95 -15.73 -10.60
CA GLN A 316 14.83 -15.22 -9.54
C GLN A 316 14.56 -15.91 -8.20
N PRO A 317 15.58 -16.06 -7.33
CA PRO A 317 15.39 -16.51 -5.95
C PRO A 317 14.44 -15.59 -5.18
N GLY A 318 13.53 -16.20 -4.41
CA GLY A 318 12.55 -15.45 -3.61
C GLY A 318 11.33 -14.93 -4.38
N ASP A 319 11.25 -15.18 -5.70
CA ASP A 319 10.06 -14.85 -6.50
C ASP A 319 9.07 -16.04 -6.51
N VAL A 320 7.80 -15.75 -6.79
CA VAL A 320 6.72 -16.75 -6.87
C VAL A 320 6.09 -16.73 -8.28
N PRO A 321 5.64 -17.90 -8.82
CA PRO A 321 5.09 -17.94 -10.18
C PRO A 321 3.74 -17.21 -10.31
N VAL A 322 2.92 -17.21 -9.25
CA VAL A 322 1.57 -16.63 -9.27
C VAL A 322 1.32 -15.86 -7.97
N THR A 323 0.75 -14.66 -8.08
CA THR A 323 0.07 -13.99 -6.99
C THR A 323 -1.39 -13.80 -7.36
N TYR A 324 -2.31 -14.21 -6.48
CA TYR A 324 -3.75 -14.20 -6.73
C TYR A 324 -4.49 -13.97 -5.41
N ALA A 325 -5.16 -12.82 -5.29
CA ALA A 325 -5.91 -12.44 -4.10
C ALA A 325 -7.29 -13.11 -4.07
N ASP A 326 -7.69 -13.65 -2.92
CA ASP A 326 -9.10 -13.80 -2.56
C ASP A 326 -9.55 -12.51 -1.86
N THR A 327 -10.37 -11.72 -2.53
CA THR A 327 -10.92 -10.45 -2.01
C THR A 327 -12.38 -10.55 -1.60
N SER A 328 -12.94 -11.76 -1.53
CA SER A 328 -14.36 -11.99 -1.21
C SER A 328 -14.79 -11.40 0.13
N ALA A 329 -13.90 -11.41 1.13
CA ALA A 329 -14.15 -10.78 2.41
C ALA A 329 -14.27 -9.25 2.28
N LEU A 330 -13.41 -8.60 1.50
CA LEU A 330 -13.47 -7.15 1.24
C LEU A 330 -14.76 -6.78 0.48
N GLU A 331 -15.11 -7.58 -0.54
CA GLU A 331 -16.34 -7.39 -1.31
C GLU A 331 -17.58 -7.55 -0.44
N ARG A 332 -17.66 -8.60 0.38
CA ARG A 332 -18.77 -8.86 1.30
C ARG A 332 -18.94 -7.75 2.33
N ASP A 333 -17.84 -7.33 2.98
CA ASP A 333 -17.89 -6.46 4.14
C ASP A 333 -18.00 -4.97 3.76
N PHE A 334 -17.46 -4.57 2.61
CA PHE A 334 -17.40 -3.17 2.18
C PHE A 334 -18.09 -2.91 0.83
N GLY A 335 -18.67 -3.93 0.21
CA GLY A 335 -19.37 -3.82 -1.08
C GLY A 335 -18.46 -3.33 -2.20
N TYR A 336 -17.16 -3.62 -2.12
CA TYR A 336 -16.16 -3.07 -3.02
C TYR A 336 -15.34 -4.16 -3.72
N LYS A 337 -15.18 -3.98 -5.03
CA LYS A 337 -14.34 -4.82 -5.89
C LYS A 337 -13.61 -3.93 -6.90
N PRO A 338 -12.29 -4.04 -7.02
CA PRO A 338 -11.53 -3.40 -8.07
C PRO A 338 -12.05 -3.76 -9.45
N SER A 339 -12.02 -2.81 -10.39
CA SER A 339 -12.61 -3.00 -11.73
C SER A 339 -11.81 -2.38 -12.87
N THR A 340 -10.74 -1.65 -12.58
CA THR A 340 -9.92 -1.01 -13.62
C THR A 340 -9.13 -2.06 -14.39
N SER A 341 -9.32 -2.11 -15.73
CA SER A 341 -8.58 -3.03 -16.58
C SER A 341 -7.09 -2.70 -16.60
N LEU A 342 -6.24 -3.73 -16.78
CA LEU A 342 -4.79 -3.56 -16.90
C LEU A 342 -4.42 -2.53 -17.96
N ARG A 343 -5.06 -2.59 -19.14
CA ARG A 343 -4.83 -1.65 -20.25
C ARG A 343 -5.15 -0.21 -19.86
N THR A 344 -6.29 0.02 -19.22
CA THR A 344 -6.68 1.37 -18.76
C THR A 344 -5.66 1.94 -17.78
N GLY A 345 -5.25 1.15 -16.80
CA GLY A 345 -4.28 1.61 -15.81
C GLY A 345 -2.88 1.87 -16.40
N LEU A 346 -2.40 1.03 -17.34
CA LEU A 346 -1.13 1.24 -18.02
C LEU A 346 -1.18 2.43 -18.98
N ARG A 347 -2.32 2.69 -19.61
CA ARG A 347 -2.57 3.91 -20.41
C ARG A 347 -2.41 5.16 -19.56
N ASN A 348 -3.11 5.22 -18.44
CA ASN A 348 -3.03 6.36 -17.51
C ASN A 348 -1.59 6.57 -17.00
N PHE A 349 -0.88 5.48 -16.73
CA PHE A 349 0.54 5.56 -16.36
C PHE A 349 1.39 6.12 -17.49
N ALA A 350 1.24 5.65 -18.73
CA ALA A 350 2.04 6.09 -19.87
C ALA A 350 1.79 7.58 -20.18
N GLU A 351 0.53 8.02 -20.15
CA GLU A 351 0.14 9.43 -20.33
C GLU A 351 0.71 10.34 -19.22
N TRP A 352 0.66 9.88 -17.95
CA TRP A 352 1.30 10.58 -16.84
C TRP A 352 2.81 10.66 -17.03
N TYR A 353 3.44 9.54 -17.40
CA TYR A 353 4.88 9.45 -17.58
C TYR A 353 5.37 10.42 -18.70
N ALA A 354 4.63 10.49 -19.80
CA ALA A 354 4.93 11.43 -20.88
C ALA A 354 4.87 12.90 -20.40
N LYS A 355 3.90 13.25 -19.56
CA LYS A 355 3.75 14.63 -19.03
C LYS A 355 4.80 14.97 -17.98
N PHE A 356 5.26 13.99 -17.19
CA PHE A 356 6.16 14.23 -16.07
C PHE A 356 7.63 14.23 -16.49
N TYR A 357 8.03 13.40 -17.45
CA TYR A 357 9.42 13.19 -17.85
C TYR A 357 9.77 13.72 -19.25
N LYS A 358 8.80 14.11 -20.06
CA LYS A 358 8.99 14.74 -21.37
C LYS A 358 8.35 16.13 -21.41
#